data_d9b5811e6d15c23ca49a5ea1dff038b5
#
_entry.id   d9b5811e6d15c23ca49a5ea1dff038b5
#
_cell.length_a   1.000
_cell.length_b   1.000
_cell.length_c   1.000
_cell.angle_alpha   90.00
_cell.angle_beta   90.00
_cell.angle_gamma   90.00
#
_symmetry.space_group_name_H-M   'P 1'
#
loop_
_entity.id
_entity.type
_entity.pdbx_description
1 polymer ?
#
loop_
_entity_poly.entity_id
_entity_poly.type
_entity_poly.pdbx_seq_one_letter_code
_entity_poly.pdbx_strand_id
1 'polypeptide(L)'
;MKPISKIFSVYLLLILFILLTNTSFGQITVKHFNAGWNEANGVDWIMDLKDCDTKGYVDIAKNPDVQKEHKIAVVPTIIIFKDGEEVARFQADLSFKMVATKEEVQEEINEQLMSDF
;
A
#
# COMPACT_ATOMS: atom_id res chain seq x y z
N MET A 1 -9.18 25.64 41.34
CA MET A 1 -9.04 26.01 39.92
C MET A 1 -7.71 25.59 39.31
N LYS A 2 -6.63 25.70 40.06
CA LYS A 2 -5.31 25.33 39.60
C LYS A 2 -5.15 23.85 39.21
N PRO A 3 -5.80 22.84 39.84
CA PRO A 3 -5.67 21.45 39.44
C PRO A 3 -6.19 21.14 38.02
N ILE A 4 -7.19 21.90 37.55
CA ILE A 4 -7.82 21.68 36.25
C ILE A 4 -6.84 22.04 35.12
N SER A 5 -6.08 23.13 35.27
CA SER A 5 -5.13 23.53 34.23
C SER A 5 -3.93 22.59 34.14
N LYS A 6 -3.51 21.96 35.23
CA LYS A 6 -2.46 20.97 35.25
C LYS A 6 -2.89 19.68 34.54
N ILE A 7 -4.12 19.22 34.79
CA ILE A 7 -4.71 18.07 34.16
C ILE A 7 -4.81 18.29 32.66
N PHE A 8 -5.26 19.44 32.23
CA PHE A 8 -5.38 19.81 30.83
C PHE A 8 -4.03 19.78 30.13
N SER A 9 -2.98 20.27 30.77
CA SER A 9 -1.62 20.26 30.23
C SER A 9 -1.09 18.84 30.02
N VAL A 10 -1.37 17.94 30.97
CA VAL A 10 -0.97 16.52 30.84
C VAL A 10 -1.69 15.86 29.68
N TYR A 11 -2.98 16.09 29.52
CA TYR A 11 -3.73 15.54 28.39
C TYR A 11 -3.22 16.05 27.05
N LEU A 12 -2.88 17.32 26.98
CA LEU A 12 -2.34 17.92 25.77
C LEU A 12 -1.01 17.27 25.37
N LEU A 13 -0.14 17.02 26.33
CA LEU A 13 1.14 16.34 26.10
C LEU A 13 0.93 14.90 25.65
N LEU A 14 -0.03 14.19 26.24
CA LEU A 14 -0.35 12.82 25.82
C LEU A 14 -0.87 12.76 24.41
N ILE A 15 -1.74 13.67 24.02
CA ILE A 15 -2.28 13.75 22.68
C ILE A 15 -1.15 14.02 21.67
N LEU A 16 -0.25 14.94 21.99
CA LEU A 16 0.89 15.26 21.14
C LEU A 16 1.81 14.07 20.99
N PHE A 17 2.07 13.35 22.08
CA PHE A 17 2.90 12.14 22.05
C PHE A 17 2.27 11.05 21.17
N ILE A 18 0.98 10.83 21.28
CA ILE A 18 0.25 9.85 20.45
C ILE A 18 0.35 10.22 18.96
N LEU A 19 0.19 11.50 18.63
CA LEU A 19 0.31 11.97 17.26
C LEU A 19 1.71 11.75 16.70
N LEU A 20 2.75 11.94 17.51
CA LEU A 20 4.12 11.71 17.09
C LEU A 20 4.43 10.24 16.89
N THR A 21 3.88 9.36 17.73
CA THR A 21 4.12 7.92 17.63
C THR A 21 3.35 7.27 16.49
N ASN A 22 2.28 7.90 16.01
CA ASN A 22 1.48 7.39 14.91
C ASN A 22 2.05 7.77 13.54
N THR A 23 3.06 8.61 13.46
CA THR A 23 3.75 8.90 12.22
C THR A 23 4.78 7.80 11.97
N SER A 24 4.39 6.78 11.20
CA SER A 24 5.32 5.77 10.71
C SER A 24 5.78 6.18 9.32
N PHE A 25 7.09 6.43 9.18
CA PHE A 25 7.69 6.79 7.90
C PHE A 25 8.15 5.53 7.18
N GLY A 26 7.98 5.51 5.85
CA GLY A 26 8.48 4.43 5.02
C GLY A 26 7.63 3.17 5.03
N GLN A 27 6.38 3.26 5.46
CA GLN A 27 5.48 2.10 5.45
C GLN A 27 5.09 1.75 4.02
N ILE A 28 5.46 0.55 3.58
CA ILE A 28 5.22 0.06 2.22
C ILE A 28 4.06 -0.93 2.22
N THR A 29 3.07 -0.66 1.38
CA THR A 29 1.94 -1.57 1.13
C THR A 29 1.93 -1.95 -0.34
N VAL A 30 1.82 -3.22 -0.63
CA VAL A 30 1.70 -3.74 -2.00
C VAL A 30 0.30 -4.32 -2.16
N LYS A 31 -0.45 -3.79 -3.12
CA LYS A 31 -1.79 -4.32 -3.41
C LYS A 31 -1.83 -4.92 -4.80
N HIS A 32 -2.35 -6.13 -4.87
CA HIS A 32 -2.54 -6.89 -6.11
C HIS A 32 -4.02 -6.84 -6.46
N PHE A 33 -4.35 -6.12 -7.52
CA PHE A 33 -5.72 -5.99 -8.03
C PHE A 33 -5.91 -6.96 -9.17
N ASN A 34 -6.92 -7.80 -9.09
CA ASN A 34 -7.27 -8.74 -10.15
C ASN A 34 -8.78 -8.91 -10.16
N ALA A 35 -9.29 -9.79 -10.97
CA ALA A 35 -10.70 -10.15 -11.01
C ALA A 35 -10.81 -11.67 -11.02
N GLY A 36 -11.90 -12.20 -10.42
CA GLY A 36 -12.09 -13.64 -10.34
C GLY A 36 -12.05 -14.32 -11.71
N TRP A 37 -12.60 -13.67 -12.75
CA TRP A 37 -12.58 -14.23 -14.11
C TRP A 37 -11.16 -14.30 -14.71
N ASN A 38 -10.19 -13.61 -14.11
CA ASN A 38 -8.79 -13.60 -14.55
C ASN A 38 -7.86 -14.28 -13.54
N GLU A 39 -8.38 -15.10 -12.67
CA GLU A 39 -7.62 -15.72 -11.58
C GLU A 39 -6.43 -16.52 -12.08
N ALA A 40 -6.58 -17.19 -13.25
CA ALA A 40 -5.50 -17.99 -13.84
C ALA A 40 -4.26 -17.16 -14.18
N ASN A 41 -4.41 -15.85 -14.37
CA ASN A 41 -3.32 -14.92 -14.67
C ASN A 41 -2.94 -14.07 -13.45
N GLY A 42 -3.35 -14.48 -12.26
CA GLY A 42 -2.98 -13.81 -11.02
C GLY A 42 -1.48 -13.86 -10.80
N VAL A 43 -0.98 -12.89 -10.05
CA VAL A 43 0.45 -12.80 -9.73
C VAL A 43 0.70 -13.63 -8.48
N ASP A 44 1.37 -14.77 -8.63
CA ASP A 44 1.56 -15.74 -7.56
C ASP A 44 2.75 -15.44 -6.65
N TRP A 45 3.65 -14.54 -7.06
CA TRP A 45 4.85 -14.22 -6.31
C TRP A 45 4.71 -12.98 -5.39
N ILE A 46 3.51 -12.43 -5.26
CA ILE A 46 3.29 -11.24 -4.40
C ILE A 46 3.71 -11.52 -2.95
N MET A 47 3.38 -12.70 -2.45
CA MET A 47 3.69 -13.06 -1.06
C MET A 47 5.19 -13.29 -0.82
N ASP A 48 5.96 -13.44 -1.90
CA ASP A 48 7.41 -13.60 -1.83
C ASP A 48 8.16 -12.27 -1.79
N LEU A 49 7.46 -11.16 -2.00
CA LEU A 49 8.06 -9.83 -1.88
C LEU A 49 8.48 -9.55 -0.45
N LYS A 50 9.65 -8.93 -0.31
CA LYS A 50 10.27 -8.65 0.98
C LYS A 50 10.28 -7.16 1.28
N ASP A 51 10.42 -6.84 2.56
CA ASP A 51 10.60 -5.47 3.05
C ASP A 51 9.39 -4.57 2.78
N CYS A 52 8.21 -5.18 2.70
CA CYS A 52 6.94 -4.46 2.68
C CYS A 52 6.12 -4.84 3.92
N ASP A 53 5.47 -3.83 4.48
CA ASP A 53 4.72 -3.98 5.74
C ASP A 53 3.42 -4.76 5.54
N THR A 54 2.77 -4.55 4.40
CA THR A 54 1.48 -5.18 4.10
C THR A 54 1.44 -5.60 2.63
N LYS A 55 0.86 -6.77 2.39
CA LYS A 55 0.59 -7.29 1.05
C LYS A 55 -0.88 -7.70 1.02
N GLY A 56 -1.62 -7.22 0.03
CA GLY A 56 -3.05 -7.50 -0.05
C GLY A 56 -3.51 -7.81 -1.46
N TYR A 57 -4.61 -8.55 -1.53
CA TYR A 57 -5.30 -8.88 -2.78
C TYR A 57 -6.69 -8.27 -2.79
N VAL A 58 -7.08 -7.69 -3.91
CA VAL A 58 -8.41 -7.11 -4.09
C VAL A 58 -8.99 -7.63 -5.39
N ASP A 59 -10.18 -8.22 -5.31
CA ASP A 59 -10.97 -8.59 -6.49
C ASP A 59 -11.83 -7.39 -6.88
N ILE A 60 -11.48 -6.73 -7.99
CA ILE A 60 -12.19 -5.52 -8.43
C ILE A 60 -13.58 -5.81 -8.97
N ALA A 61 -13.85 -7.04 -9.40
CA ALA A 61 -15.19 -7.42 -9.83
C ALA A 61 -16.18 -7.44 -8.66
N LYS A 62 -15.69 -7.78 -7.47
CA LYS A 62 -16.47 -7.76 -6.22
C LYS A 62 -16.44 -6.41 -5.53
N ASN A 63 -15.48 -5.55 -5.90
CA ASN A 63 -15.27 -4.25 -5.29
C ASN A 63 -15.13 -3.16 -6.36
N PRO A 64 -16.24 -2.86 -7.10
CA PRO A 64 -16.18 -1.88 -8.19
C PRO A 64 -15.82 -0.47 -7.73
N ASP A 65 -16.12 -0.11 -6.49
CA ASP A 65 -15.74 1.19 -5.94
C ASP A 65 -14.24 1.33 -5.81
N VAL A 66 -13.55 0.25 -5.43
CA VAL A 66 -12.08 0.23 -5.33
C VAL A 66 -11.45 0.37 -6.71
N GLN A 67 -12.01 -0.31 -7.71
CA GLN A 67 -11.56 -0.17 -9.09
C GLN A 67 -11.60 1.28 -9.54
N LYS A 68 -12.70 1.95 -9.25
CA LYS A 68 -12.92 3.34 -9.63
C LYS A 68 -11.99 4.29 -8.88
N GLU A 69 -11.86 4.08 -7.57
CA GLU A 69 -11.01 4.89 -6.70
C GLU A 69 -9.55 4.87 -7.17
N HIS A 70 -9.03 3.70 -7.47
CA HIS A 70 -7.64 3.53 -7.88
C HIS A 70 -7.44 3.55 -9.38
N LYS A 71 -8.51 3.78 -10.15
CA LYS A 71 -8.46 3.87 -11.62
C LYS A 71 -7.79 2.65 -12.23
N ILE A 72 -8.25 1.47 -11.85
CA ILE A 72 -7.72 0.21 -12.37
C ILE A 72 -8.29 -0.01 -13.78
N ALA A 73 -7.45 0.12 -14.79
CA ALA A 73 -7.86 0.00 -16.19
C ALA A 73 -7.70 -1.42 -16.72
N VAL A 74 -6.73 -2.16 -16.22
CA VAL A 74 -6.43 -3.54 -16.65
C VAL A 74 -6.14 -4.38 -15.41
N VAL A 75 -6.30 -5.70 -15.55
CA VAL A 75 -5.95 -6.64 -14.50
C VAL A 75 -5.04 -7.73 -15.05
N PRO A 76 -4.11 -8.23 -14.24
CA PRO A 76 -3.77 -7.76 -12.92
C PRO A 76 -3.05 -6.41 -12.93
N THR A 77 -3.18 -5.65 -11.85
CA THR A 77 -2.41 -4.43 -11.60
C THR A 77 -1.82 -4.53 -10.20
N ILE A 78 -0.55 -4.18 -10.06
CA ILE A 78 0.12 -4.11 -8.77
C ILE A 78 0.40 -2.65 -8.48
N ILE A 79 -0.02 -2.18 -7.30
CA ILE A 79 0.26 -0.80 -6.87
C ILE A 79 1.07 -0.87 -5.58
N ILE A 80 2.15 -0.11 -5.54
CA ILE A 80 2.96 0.08 -4.35
C ILE A 80 2.56 1.42 -3.74
N PHE A 81 2.18 1.38 -2.47
CA PHE A 81 1.86 2.57 -1.68
C PHE A 81 2.96 2.79 -0.64
N LYS A 82 3.36 4.03 -0.47
CA LYS A 82 4.26 4.43 0.60
C LYS A 82 3.55 5.47 1.45
N ASP A 83 3.36 5.15 2.73
CA ASP A 83 2.64 6.01 3.67
C ASP A 83 1.26 6.41 3.14
N GLY A 84 0.59 5.45 2.49
CA GLY A 84 -0.76 5.63 1.98
C GLY A 84 -0.87 6.25 0.59
N GLU A 85 0.23 6.68 0.00
CA GLU A 85 0.25 7.30 -1.33
C GLU A 85 0.80 6.34 -2.37
N GLU A 86 0.18 6.32 -3.54
CA GLU A 86 0.67 5.52 -4.66
C GLU A 86 2.01 6.07 -5.14
N VAL A 87 3.04 5.21 -5.16
CA VAL A 87 4.38 5.58 -5.62
C VAL A 87 4.81 4.83 -6.86
N ALA A 88 4.20 3.68 -7.15
CA ALA A 88 4.51 2.92 -8.36
C ALA A 88 3.34 2.03 -8.74
N ARG A 89 3.22 1.75 -10.02
CA ARG A 89 2.14 0.93 -10.57
C ARG A 89 2.68 0.06 -11.68
N PHE A 90 2.35 -1.22 -11.64
CA PHE A 90 2.69 -2.20 -12.67
C PHE A 90 1.40 -2.78 -13.24
N GLN A 91 1.22 -2.65 -14.53
CA GLN A 91 -0.02 -3.04 -15.19
C GLN A 91 0.20 -4.22 -16.11
N ALA A 92 -0.84 -5.03 -16.27
CA ALA A 92 -0.85 -6.13 -17.22
C ALA A 92 -0.82 -5.62 -18.66
N ASP A 93 -0.50 -6.54 -19.58
CA ASP A 93 -0.64 -6.30 -21.00
C ASP A 93 -2.12 -6.48 -21.44
N LEU A 94 -2.37 -6.35 -22.74
CA LEU A 94 -3.71 -6.47 -23.31
C LEU A 94 -4.26 -7.90 -23.23
N SER A 95 -3.43 -8.90 -22.93
CA SER A 95 -3.86 -10.28 -22.72
C SER A 95 -4.15 -10.60 -21.26
N PHE A 96 -4.17 -9.57 -20.38
CA PHE A 96 -4.45 -9.68 -18.95
C PHE A 96 -3.40 -10.49 -18.20
N LYS A 97 -2.15 -10.36 -18.64
CA LYS A 97 -1.00 -11.01 -17.98
C LYS A 97 -0.02 -9.96 -17.49
N MET A 98 0.48 -10.15 -16.28
CA MET A 98 1.48 -9.24 -15.71
C MET A 98 2.78 -9.32 -16.48
N VAL A 99 3.27 -8.17 -16.90
CA VAL A 99 4.54 -8.05 -17.64
C VAL A 99 5.72 -7.92 -16.67
N ALA A 100 5.53 -7.21 -15.57
CA ALA A 100 6.59 -6.99 -14.59
C ALA A 100 6.98 -8.29 -13.90
N THR A 101 8.27 -8.41 -13.61
CA THR A 101 8.81 -9.56 -12.87
C THR A 101 8.82 -9.26 -11.38
N LYS A 102 8.96 -10.31 -10.57
CA LYS A 102 9.13 -10.17 -9.12
C LYS A 102 10.33 -9.27 -8.80
N GLU A 103 11.41 -9.46 -9.54
CA GLU A 103 12.65 -8.70 -9.34
C GLU A 103 12.44 -7.21 -9.59
N GLU A 104 11.69 -6.86 -10.64
CA GLU A 104 11.39 -5.46 -10.94
C GLU A 104 10.57 -4.80 -9.84
N VAL A 105 9.56 -5.51 -9.35
CA VAL A 105 8.71 -4.99 -8.27
C VAL A 105 9.50 -4.89 -6.97
N GLN A 106 10.32 -5.88 -6.66
CA GLN A 106 11.18 -5.86 -5.48
C GLN A 106 12.18 -4.71 -5.54
N GLU A 107 12.75 -4.44 -6.70
CA GLU A 107 13.67 -3.33 -6.89
C GLU A 107 12.99 -1.98 -6.60
N GLU A 108 11.76 -1.82 -7.07
CA GLU A 108 11.00 -0.60 -6.79
C GLU A 108 10.73 -0.42 -5.28
N ILE A 109 10.38 -1.51 -4.59
CA ILE A 109 10.21 -1.48 -3.14
C ILE A 109 11.50 -1.02 -2.47
N ASN A 110 12.63 -1.57 -2.89
CA ASN A 110 13.94 -1.22 -2.34
C ASN A 110 14.28 0.25 -2.59
N GLU A 111 13.98 0.76 -3.78
CA GLU A 111 14.20 2.16 -4.11
C GLU A 111 13.36 3.10 -3.23
N GLN A 112 12.10 2.73 -2.99
CA GLN A 112 11.22 3.53 -2.14
C GLN A 112 11.70 3.56 -0.70
N LEU A 113 12.25 2.46 -0.20
CA LEU A 113 12.84 2.41 1.14
C LEU A 113 14.11 3.26 1.22
N MET A 114 14.94 3.21 0.18
CA MET A 114 16.19 3.98 0.15
C MET A 114 15.95 5.48 0.03
N SER A 115 14.82 5.90 -0.51
CA SER A 115 14.50 7.32 -0.66
C SER A 115 14.29 8.05 0.66
N ASP A 116 14.18 7.30 1.78
CA ASP A 116 14.03 7.87 3.12
C ASP A 116 15.38 8.23 3.76
N PHE A 117 16.47 7.91 3.13
CA PHE A 117 17.82 8.15 3.68
C PHE A 117 18.55 9.31 3.03
#